data_98c63e3a768dc76dec58e152666ca6f1
#
_entry.id   98c63e3a768dc76dec58e152666ca6f1
#
_cell.length_a   1.000
_cell.length_b   1.000
_cell.length_c   1.000
_cell.angle_alpha   90.00
_cell.angle_beta   90.00
_cell.angle_gamma   90.00
#
_symmetry.space_group_name_H-M   'P 1'
#
loop_
_entity.id
_entity.type
_entity.pdbx_description
1 polymer ?
#
loop_
_entity_poly.entity_id
_entity_poly.type
_entity_poly.pdbx_seq_one_letter_code
_entity_poly.pdbx_strand_id
1 'polypeptide(L)'
;MKISPVWLHLLGAALLPLSAHSATVNVDIKLISADALEVSFALPEHCTALAFLKDERGGQEIRAAWQKQNDCAAPEGNLLKSAGACTARFRVPATMQKISGYPGSFPAPGGMYVHSSNYALADSCGPVRYRYLAPDIVMDGQRYHDSASAPAATGGDTPAMLMLAPQTSTSLDYFDPRLSAATVAQIREVADGTIAYLSKQLPLARFTRPVIAAIAASEPGGPNVGGDASNILRLTLFNWPQVQGPDEKSKLTVLVSHEFSHRFQLRDAVDVYPDARLINEGGGEFLRWLTSVQQGWLTRQEAAAQLDKALAECILYTEGKSWRALTPREIGGQRLEYLCGLPAYVYSLAARQGPGTALARFDRFYHQLRQGQVPDFAQALECGDTPACKPQVLPPLLTSTATMEQQWNEVLPKIALATPRPPSQSLRDRMVLRAVVKLMVDDCAGRSGTTETPEGIILDGMTVCKSIHKDSYATSIEGHPVFGDAATGPAMTNACLARHEVAFGLKDGGKLVVPCQTPYQMRTAFYAIDIDKTLSQLLRE
;
A
#
# COMPACT_ATOMS: atom_id res chain seq x y z
N MET A 1 -80.81 20.29 -32.85
CA MET A 1 -79.74 20.86 -33.68
C MET A 1 -78.50 20.00 -33.52
N LYS A 2 -78.18 19.21 -34.56
CA LYS A 2 -77.09 18.23 -34.59
C LYS A 2 -75.83 18.95 -35.13
N ILE A 3 -74.73 18.88 -34.40
CA ILE A 3 -73.43 19.34 -34.90
C ILE A 3 -72.49 18.12 -34.87
N SER A 4 -72.03 17.74 -36.05
CA SER A 4 -71.07 16.62 -36.26
C SER A 4 -69.63 17.10 -35.96
N PRO A 5 -68.77 16.26 -35.39
CA PRO A 5 -67.35 16.59 -35.28
C PRO A 5 -66.55 16.09 -36.51
N VAL A 6 -65.75 17.01 -37.04
CA VAL A 6 -64.76 16.78 -38.11
C VAL A 6 -63.55 16.05 -37.51
N TRP A 7 -63.16 14.93 -38.09
CA TRP A 7 -61.95 14.18 -37.76
C TRP A 7 -60.74 14.79 -38.47
N LEU A 8 -59.81 15.35 -37.68
CA LEU A 8 -58.48 15.76 -38.15
C LEU A 8 -57.51 14.58 -37.98
N HIS A 9 -57.06 13.96 -39.07
CA HIS A 9 -55.97 12.99 -39.06
C HIS A 9 -54.62 13.70 -38.96
N LEU A 10 -54.02 13.70 -37.79
CA LEU A 10 -52.64 14.06 -37.58
C LEU A 10 -51.75 12.86 -37.92
N LEU A 11 -51.06 12.91 -39.06
CA LEU A 11 -49.93 12.01 -39.37
C LEU A 11 -48.76 12.29 -38.42
N GLY A 12 -48.65 11.53 -37.35
CA GLY A 12 -47.49 11.51 -36.48
C GLY A 12 -46.32 10.80 -37.19
N ALA A 13 -45.37 11.54 -37.71
CA ALA A 13 -44.09 10.98 -38.12
C ALA A 13 -43.35 10.49 -36.87
N ALA A 14 -43.32 9.15 -36.69
CA ALA A 14 -42.51 8.53 -35.66
C ALA A 14 -41.02 8.72 -36.01
N LEU A 15 -40.40 9.73 -35.40
CA LEU A 15 -38.94 9.82 -35.32
C LEU A 15 -38.45 8.67 -34.44
N LEU A 16 -38.08 7.56 -35.06
CA LEU A 16 -37.29 6.51 -34.41
C LEU A 16 -35.95 7.15 -33.96
N PRO A 17 -35.62 7.09 -32.68
CA PRO A 17 -34.28 7.52 -32.28
C PRO A 17 -33.29 6.56 -32.97
N LEU A 18 -32.51 7.08 -33.90
CA LEU A 18 -31.28 6.44 -34.37
C LEU A 18 -30.41 6.27 -33.13
N SER A 19 -30.41 5.07 -32.56
CA SER A 19 -29.46 4.66 -31.54
C SER A 19 -28.08 4.77 -32.20
N ALA A 20 -27.43 5.90 -32.02
CA ALA A 20 -26.02 6.03 -32.35
C ALA A 20 -25.29 5.00 -31.50
N HIS A 21 -24.95 3.85 -32.10
CA HIS A 21 -24.07 2.89 -31.48
C HIS A 21 -22.74 3.61 -31.28
N SER A 22 -22.45 4.02 -30.04
CA SER A 22 -21.15 4.59 -29.73
C SER A 22 -20.09 3.55 -30.09
N ALA A 23 -19.19 3.89 -31.01
CA ALA A 23 -18.14 2.99 -31.43
C ALA A 23 -17.26 2.64 -30.21
N THR A 24 -16.91 1.38 -30.08
CA THR A 24 -16.10 0.87 -28.95
C THR A 24 -14.63 1.03 -29.27
N VAL A 25 -13.85 1.54 -28.33
CA VAL A 25 -12.39 1.54 -28.36
C VAL A 25 -11.91 0.19 -27.82
N ASN A 26 -11.22 -0.60 -28.66
CA ASN A 26 -10.66 -1.88 -28.21
C ASN A 26 -9.16 -1.72 -27.96
N VAL A 27 -8.70 -2.19 -26.79
CA VAL A 27 -7.31 -2.19 -26.38
C VAL A 27 -6.85 -3.64 -26.24
N ASP A 28 -5.97 -4.08 -27.15
CA ASP A 28 -5.36 -5.40 -27.09
C ASP A 28 -3.96 -5.30 -26.47
N ILE A 29 -3.70 -6.14 -25.46
CA ILE A 29 -2.46 -6.21 -24.70
C ILE A 29 -1.85 -7.58 -24.98
N LYS A 30 -0.91 -7.66 -25.89
CA LYS A 30 -0.31 -8.91 -26.39
C LYS A 30 1.09 -9.12 -25.83
N LEU A 31 1.32 -10.28 -25.23
CA LEU A 31 2.68 -10.68 -24.84
C LEU A 31 3.48 -11.06 -26.09
N ILE A 32 4.62 -10.39 -26.34
CA ILE A 32 5.51 -10.67 -27.48
C ILE A 32 6.87 -11.22 -27.04
N SER A 33 7.29 -10.92 -25.82
CA SER A 33 8.49 -11.48 -25.17
C SER A 33 8.37 -11.37 -23.67
N ALA A 34 9.27 -11.97 -22.92
CA ALA A 34 9.27 -11.89 -21.44
C ALA A 34 9.50 -10.46 -20.92
N ASP A 35 9.97 -9.54 -21.75
CA ASP A 35 10.32 -8.17 -21.41
C ASP A 35 9.53 -7.10 -22.18
N ALA A 36 8.61 -7.50 -23.08
CA ALA A 36 7.84 -6.55 -23.88
C ALA A 36 6.44 -7.04 -24.24
N LEU A 37 5.53 -6.07 -24.34
CA LEU A 37 4.18 -6.22 -24.87
C LEU A 37 4.05 -5.50 -26.20
N GLU A 38 3.13 -5.95 -27.06
CA GLU A 38 2.53 -5.14 -28.10
C GLU A 38 1.17 -4.67 -27.60
N VAL A 39 0.99 -3.35 -27.50
CA VAL A 39 -0.31 -2.78 -27.10
C VAL A 39 -0.90 -2.07 -28.30
N SER A 40 -2.13 -2.45 -28.68
CA SER A 40 -2.85 -1.83 -29.77
C SER A 40 -4.14 -1.16 -29.32
N PHE A 41 -4.42 0.00 -29.91
CA PHE A 41 -5.63 0.79 -29.65
C PHE A 41 -6.38 0.95 -30.97
N ALA A 42 -7.53 0.27 -31.09
CA ALA A 42 -8.42 0.43 -32.24
C ALA A 42 -9.31 1.66 -32.01
N LEU A 43 -9.01 2.74 -32.70
CA LEU A 43 -9.64 4.06 -32.56
C LEU A 43 -10.70 4.26 -33.63
N PRO A 44 -11.93 4.67 -33.27
CA PRO A 44 -12.97 5.01 -34.26
C PRO A 44 -12.68 6.37 -34.93
N GLU A 45 -13.35 6.62 -36.06
CA GLU A 45 -13.09 7.78 -36.94
C GLU A 45 -13.24 9.13 -36.21
N HIS A 46 -14.22 9.25 -35.32
CA HIS A 46 -14.46 10.49 -34.59
C HIS A 46 -13.50 10.71 -33.40
N CYS A 47 -12.59 9.75 -33.14
CA CYS A 47 -11.69 9.76 -32.02
C CYS A 47 -10.30 10.28 -32.41
N THR A 48 -10.10 11.59 -32.33
CA THR A 48 -8.81 12.22 -32.66
C THR A 48 -7.89 12.39 -31.45
N ALA A 49 -8.44 12.32 -30.22
CA ALA A 49 -7.66 12.39 -29.00
C ALA A 49 -8.38 11.67 -27.84
N LEU A 50 -7.66 10.85 -27.09
CA LEU A 50 -8.13 10.18 -25.89
C LEU A 50 -7.20 10.46 -24.73
N ALA A 51 -7.74 10.82 -23.58
CA ALA A 51 -6.96 11.00 -22.37
C ALA A 51 -6.61 9.64 -21.76
N PHE A 52 -5.35 9.47 -21.32
CA PHE A 52 -5.00 8.40 -20.43
C PHE A 52 -5.55 8.68 -19.03
N LEU A 53 -6.12 7.68 -18.36
CA LEU A 53 -6.61 7.82 -16.98
C LEU A 53 -5.48 8.00 -15.96
N LYS A 54 -4.25 7.66 -16.34
CA LYS A 54 -3.04 7.83 -15.53
C LYS A 54 -2.21 8.98 -16.10
N ASP A 55 -2.48 10.17 -15.62
CA ASP A 55 -1.96 11.43 -16.15
C ASP A 55 -0.80 12.03 -15.34
N GLU A 56 -0.45 11.43 -14.20
CA GLU A 56 0.69 11.85 -13.40
C GLU A 56 1.98 11.88 -14.25
N ARG A 57 2.89 12.77 -13.90
CA ARG A 57 4.16 12.95 -14.59
C ARG A 57 4.89 11.62 -14.84
N GLY A 58 4.93 10.73 -13.85
CA GLY A 58 5.54 9.40 -13.99
C GLY A 58 4.87 8.55 -15.06
N GLY A 59 3.53 8.63 -15.25
CA GLY A 59 2.83 7.94 -16.35
C GLY A 59 3.25 8.45 -17.72
N GLN A 60 3.47 9.75 -17.85
CA GLN A 60 3.97 10.34 -19.09
C GLN A 60 5.40 9.88 -19.40
N GLU A 61 6.28 9.84 -18.38
CA GLU A 61 7.66 9.35 -18.51
C GLU A 61 7.70 7.87 -18.91
N ILE A 62 6.83 7.03 -18.35
CA ILE A 62 6.70 5.61 -18.75
C ILE A 62 6.25 5.49 -20.20
N ARG A 63 5.24 6.26 -20.63
CA ARG A 63 4.74 6.24 -22.01
C ARG A 63 5.74 6.79 -23.02
N ALA A 64 6.65 7.66 -22.61
CA ALA A 64 7.73 8.14 -23.48
C ALA A 64 8.69 7.01 -23.93
N ALA A 65 8.74 5.89 -23.19
CA ALA A 65 9.51 4.70 -23.58
C ALA A 65 8.79 3.79 -24.58
N TRP A 66 7.51 4.05 -24.91
CA TRP A 66 6.75 3.25 -25.87
C TRP A 66 7.27 3.49 -27.29
N GLN A 67 7.49 2.41 -28.02
CA GLN A 67 8.00 2.45 -29.38
C GLN A 67 6.86 2.29 -30.37
N LYS A 68 6.59 3.32 -31.17
CA LYS A 68 5.60 3.26 -32.25
C LYS A 68 5.93 2.13 -33.24
N GLN A 69 4.91 1.36 -33.61
CA GLN A 69 4.99 0.35 -34.64
C GLN A 69 4.28 0.78 -35.94
N ASN A 70 3.52 1.88 -35.89
CA ASN A 70 2.92 2.56 -37.06
C ASN A 70 2.65 4.05 -36.71
N ASP A 71 2.27 4.83 -37.73
CA ASP A 71 2.02 6.27 -37.59
C ASP A 71 0.54 6.64 -37.31
N CYS A 72 -0.26 5.68 -36.86
CA CYS A 72 -1.68 5.88 -36.60
C CYS A 72 -1.94 6.87 -35.45
N ALA A 73 -1.22 6.74 -34.35
CA ALA A 73 -1.36 7.62 -33.21
C ALA A 73 -0.06 7.76 -32.42
N ALA A 74 0.01 8.78 -31.58
CA ALA A 74 1.14 9.02 -30.68
C ALA A 74 0.69 9.44 -29.27
N PRO A 75 1.36 8.98 -28.22
CA PRO A 75 1.24 9.59 -26.90
C PRO A 75 1.86 10.99 -26.92
N GLU A 76 1.08 11.99 -26.53
CA GLU A 76 1.53 13.37 -26.33
C GLU A 76 1.08 13.84 -24.95
N GLY A 77 2.00 13.89 -24.01
CA GLY A 77 1.67 14.16 -22.61
C GLY A 77 0.67 13.14 -22.05
N ASN A 78 -0.51 13.61 -21.72
CA ASN A 78 -1.62 12.77 -21.21
C ASN A 78 -2.60 12.28 -22.30
N LEU A 79 -2.36 12.57 -23.56
CA LEU A 79 -3.28 12.23 -24.63
C LEU A 79 -2.67 11.19 -25.59
N LEU A 80 -3.50 10.26 -26.05
CA LEU A 80 -3.25 9.48 -27.24
C LEU A 80 -3.90 10.22 -28.42
N LYS A 81 -3.09 10.87 -29.26
CA LYS A 81 -3.58 11.62 -30.42
C LYS A 81 -3.53 10.76 -31.69
N SER A 82 -4.60 10.81 -32.48
CA SER A 82 -4.80 10.02 -33.68
C SER A 82 -5.13 10.91 -34.87
N ALA A 83 -4.77 10.47 -36.08
CA ALA A 83 -5.12 11.10 -37.34
C ALA A 83 -6.54 10.69 -37.86
N GLY A 84 -7.29 9.86 -37.13
CA GLY A 84 -8.61 9.36 -37.52
C GLY A 84 -8.78 7.86 -37.20
N ALA A 85 -9.71 7.20 -37.89
CA ALA A 85 -9.98 5.76 -37.71
C ALA A 85 -8.74 4.93 -38.04
N CYS A 86 -8.16 4.30 -37.02
CA CYS A 86 -6.98 3.47 -37.23
C CYS A 86 -6.70 2.58 -36.00
N THR A 87 -5.78 1.63 -36.14
CA THR A 87 -5.25 0.85 -35.03
C THR A 87 -3.82 1.26 -34.73
N ALA A 88 -3.64 2.05 -33.67
CA ALA A 88 -2.31 2.40 -33.18
C ALA A 88 -1.64 1.19 -32.53
N ARG A 89 -0.35 0.99 -32.78
CA ARG A 89 0.42 -0.12 -32.22
C ARG A 89 1.71 0.39 -31.59
N PHE A 90 1.98 -0.12 -30.39
CA PHE A 90 3.19 0.22 -29.64
C PHE A 90 3.86 -1.04 -29.11
N ARG A 91 5.18 -1.12 -29.25
CA ARG A 91 5.99 -2.02 -28.44
C ARG A 91 6.23 -1.34 -27.10
N VAL A 92 5.76 -1.96 -26.02
CA VAL A 92 5.84 -1.43 -24.65
C VAL A 92 6.81 -2.29 -23.86
N PRO A 93 7.95 -1.74 -23.42
CA PRO A 93 8.87 -2.47 -22.56
C PRO A 93 8.25 -2.71 -21.19
N ALA A 94 8.57 -3.83 -20.56
CA ALA A 94 8.23 -4.09 -19.18
C ALA A 94 8.86 -3.03 -18.26
N THR A 95 8.12 -2.57 -17.27
CA THR A 95 8.64 -1.68 -16.24
C THR A 95 8.05 -2.02 -14.88
N MET A 96 8.91 -2.24 -13.91
CA MET A 96 8.51 -2.47 -12.51
C MET A 96 8.19 -1.16 -11.78
N GLN A 97 8.37 -0.01 -12.42
CA GLN A 97 8.05 1.29 -11.84
C GLN A 97 6.56 1.37 -11.51
N LYS A 98 6.26 1.70 -10.27
CA LYS A 98 4.90 1.91 -9.77
C LYS A 98 4.66 3.39 -9.52
N ILE A 99 3.54 3.87 -10.01
CA ILE A 99 3.01 5.19 -9.70
C ILE A 99 1.52 5.07 -9.37
N SER A 100 0.91 6.12 -8.85
CA SER A 100 -0.53 6.13 -8.60
C SER A 100 -1.30 5.72 -9.86
N GLY A 101 -2.01 4.59 -9.74
CA GLY A 101 -2.80 4.01 -10.82
C GLY A 101 -2.04 3.41 -12.01
N TYR A 102 -0.70 3.33 -11.96
CA TYR A 102 0.11 2.54 -12.88
C TYR A 102 0.89 1.50 -12.07
N PRO A 103 0.35 0.30 -11.86
CA PRO A 103 0.95 -0.71 -10.97
C PRO A 103 2.24 -1.35 -11.50
N GLY A 104 2.63 -1.05 -12.73
CA GLY A 104 3.81 -1.61 -13.38
C GLY A 104 3.54 -2.92 -14.12
N SER A 105 4.57 -3.39 -14.84
CA SER A 105 4.61 -4.68 -15.52
C SER A 105 5.82 -5.45 -15.05
N PHE A 106 5.64 -6.68 -14.58
CA PHE A 106 6.69 -7.45 -13.92
C PHE A 106 7.10 -8.63 -14.80
N PRO A 107 8.28 -8.57 -15.46
CA PRO A 107 8.78 -9.67 -16.27
C PRO A 107 9.11 -10.88 -15.38
N ALA A 108 8.81 -12.05 -15.91
CA ALA A 108 9.05 -13.33 -15.28
C ALA A 108 9.56 -14.34 -16.33
N PRO A 109 10.31 -15.38 -15.95
CA PRO A 109 10.71 -16.43 -16.88
C PRO A 109 9.52 -17.05 -17.62
N GLY A 110 9.51 -16.87 -18.94
CA GLY A 110 8.44 -17.36 -19.82
C GLY A 110 7.16 -16.55 -19.81
N GLY A 111 7.10 -15.36 -19.16
CA GLY A 111 5.87 -14.58 -19.10
C GLY A 111 6.01 -13.19 -18.50
N MET A 112 4.87 -12.57 -18.20
CA MET A 112 4.80 -11.24 -17.60
C MET A 112 3.52 -11.08 -16.79
N TYR A 113 3.63 -10.51 -15.59
CA TYR A 113 2.49 -10.02 -14.84
C TYR A 113 2.17 -8.57 -15.24
N VAL A 114 0.92 -8.28 -15.56
CA VAL A 114 0.51 -7.00 -16.13
C VAL A 114 -0.88 -6.59 -15.66
N HIS A 115 -1.14 -5.29 -15.63
CA HIS A 115 -2.44 -4.69 -15.31
C HIS A 115 -3.03 -3.97 -16.52
N SER A 116 -4.33 -4.13 -16.79
CA SER A 116 -5.04 -3.39 -17.85
C SER A 116 -5.05 -1.88 -17.58
N SER A 117 -5.07 -1.46 -16.30
CA SER A 117 -5.04 -0.05 -15.90
C SER A 117 -3.80 0.71 -16.37
N ASN A 118 -2.69 0.01 -16.67
CA ASN A 118 -1.51 0.63 -17.27
C ASN A 118 -1.81 1.30 -18.63
N TYR A 119 -2.87 0.86 -19.31
CA TYR A 119 -3.28 1.29 -20.66
C TYR A 119 -4.65 1.95 -20.64
N ALA A 120 -5.17 2.31 -19.46
CA ALA A 120 -6.52 2.81 -19.30
C ALA A 120 -6.70 4.17 -19.96
N LEU A 121 -7.77 4.27 -20.77
CA LEU A 121 -8.21 5.47 -21.49
C LEU A 121 -9.56 5.95 -20.96
N ALA A 122 -9.78 7.27 -21.05
CA ALA A 122 -11.10 7.84 -20.84
C ALA A 122 -12.09 7.37 -21.93
N ASP A 123 -13.36 7.33 -21.60
CA ASP A 123 -14.44 6.82 -22.46
C ASP A 123 -15.09 7.89 -23.37
N SER A 124 -14.41 9.04 -23.54
CA SER A 124 -14.92 10.18 -24.32
C SER A 124 -15.20 9.85 -25.80
N CYS A 125 -14.60 8.78 -26.34
CA CYS A 125 -14.86 8.29 -27.70
C CYS A 125 -15.77 7.03 -27.71
N GLY A 126 -16.32 6.64 -26.60
CA GLY A 126 -17.13 5.44 -26.40
C GLY A 126 -16.50 4.46 -25.42
N PRO A 127 -17.22 3.38 -25.09
CA PRO A 127 -16.74 2.40 -24.12
C PRO A 127 -15.38 1.81 -24.51
N VAL A 128 -14.49 1.67 -23.53
CA VAL A 128 -13.15 1.07 -23.74
C VAL A 128 -13.19 -0.38 -23.27
N ARG A 129 -12.71 -1.30 -24.10
CA ARG A 129 -12.62 -2.73 -23.77
C ARG A 129 -11.19 -3.20 -23.87
N TYR A 130 -10.74 -3.95 -22.86
CA TYR A 130 -9.40 -4.49 -22.76
C TYR A 130 -9.40 -5.99 -23.01
N ARG A 131 -8.42 -6.47 -23.76
CA ARG A 131 -8.24 -7.90 -24.04
C ARG A 131 -6.76 -8.26 -23.93
N TYR A 132 -6.46 -9.31 -23.19
CA TYR A 132 -5.13 -9.91 -23.13
C TYR A 132 -4.99 -10.96 -24.22
N LEU A 133 -3.79 -11.03 -24.81
CA LEU A 133 -3.44 -11.97 -25.87
C LEU A 133 -2.10 -12.66 -25.53
N ALA A 134 -2.14 -13.94 -25.23
CA ALA A 134 -0.98 -14.81 -24.99
C ALA A 134 -1.37 -16.28 -25.11
N PRO A 135 -0.43 -17.19 -25.41
CA PRO A 135 -0.71 -18.64 -25.48
C PRO A 135 -1.35 -19.21 -24.21
N ASP A 136 -1.04 -18.64 -23.02
CA ASP A 136 -1.68 -18.98 -21.76
C ASP A 136 -1.84 -17.73 -20.89
N ILE A 137 -3.01 -17.56 -20.28
CA ILE A 137 -3.40 -16.37 -19.51
C ILE A 137 -4.08 -16.82 -18.23
N VAL A 138 -3.58 -16.36 -17.08
CA VAL A 138 -4.27 -16.51 -15.80
C VAL A 138 -4.85 -15.16 -15.41
N MET A 139 -6.17 -15.10 -15.25
CA MET A 139 -6.93 -13.89 -14.90
C MET A 139 -8.19 -14.29 -14.14
N ASP A 140 -8.59 -13.52 -13.13
CA ASP A 140 -9.82 -13.76 -12.33
C ASP A 140 -9.97 -15.20 -11.79
N GLY A 141 -8.87 -15.81 -11.38
CA GLY A 141 -8.87 -17.17 -10.85
C GLY A 141 -9.15 -18.26 -11.89
N GLN A 142 -9.02 -17.94 -13.18
CA GLN A 142 -9.23 -18.86 -14.30
C GLN A 142 -8.07 -18.84 -15.28
N ARG A 143 -7.95 -19.90 -16.05
CA ARG A 143 -6.99 -20.01 -17.15
C ARG A 143 -7.71 -19.88 -18.48
N TYR A 144 -7.12 -19.07 -19.36
CA TYR A 144 -7.58 -18.87 -20.73
C TYR A 144 -6.45 -19.18 -21.70
N HIS A 145 -6.79 -19.56 -22.91
CA HIS A 145 -5.84 -19.79 -24.00
C HIS A 145 -6.09 -18.77 -25.10
N ASP A 146 -5.01 -18.26 -25.70
CA ASP A 146 -4.94 -17.31 -26.79
C ASP A 146 -5.50 -15.91 -26.48
N SER A 147 -6.64 -15.80 -25.79
CA SER A 147 -7.24 -14.50 -25.46
C SER A 147 -8.13 -14.53 -24.23
N ALA A 148 -8.17 -13.41 -23.49
CA ALA A 148 -9.08 -13.18 -22.37
C ALA A 148 -9.53 -11.72 -22.35
N SER A 149 -10.84 -11.46 -22.21
CA SER A 149 -11.38 -10.12 -22.08
C SER A 149 -11.41 -9.71 -20.60
N ALA A 150 -10.83 -8.56 -20.28
CA ALA A 150 -10.94 -8.01 -18.92
C ALA A 150 -12.39 -7.57 -18.65
N PRO A 151 -12.93 -7.83 -17.45
CA PRO A 151 -14.27 -7.41 -17.09
C PRO A 151 -14.43 -5.89 -17.16
N ALA A 152 -15.49 -5.41 -17.82
CA ALA A 152 -15.77 -3.99 -17.98
C ALA A 152 -16.10 -3.28 -16.64
N ALA A 153 -16.49 -4.04 -15.62
CA ALA A 153 -16.99 -3.51 -14.34
C ALA A 153 -15.90 -3.01 -13.37
N THR A 154 -14.63 -3.21 -13.67
CA THR A 154 -13.53 -2.95 -12.73
C THR A 154 -12.86 -1.60 -12.90
N GLY A 155 -13.50 -0.63 -13.55
CA GLY A 155 -12.86 0.66 -13.83
C GLY A 155 -11.57 0.54 -14.66
N GLY A 156 -11.39 -0.58 -15.35
CA GLY A 156 -10.24 -0.85 -16.22
C GLY A 156 -9.02 -1.45 -15.51
N ASP A 157 -9.11 -1.88 -14.25
CA ASP A 157 -7.99 -2.55 -13.59
C ASP A 157 -8.23 -4.04 -13.38
N THR A 158 -7.68 -4.84 -14.28
CA THR A 158 -7.67 -6.30 -14.16
C THR A 158 -6.25 -6.81 -14.32
N PRO A 159 -5.66 -7.41 -13.27
CA PRO A 159 -4.34 -8.04 -13.38
C PRO A 159 -4.42 -9.37 -14.12
N ALA A 160 -3.37 -9.68 -14.86
CA ALA A 160 -3.19 -10.96 -15.53
C ALA A 160 -1.73 -11.43 -15.48
N MET A 161 -1.54 -12.74 -15.40
CA MET A 161 -0.27 -13.40 -15.69
C MET A 161 -0.32 -13.96 -17.10
N LEU A 162 0.49 -13.42 -17.99
CA LEU A 162 0.58 -13.80 -19.40
C LEU A 162 1.82 -14.71 -19.60
N MET A 163 1.66 -15.84 -20.31
CA MET A 163 2.74 -16.79 -20.56
C MET A 163 2.99 -16.95 -22.05
N LEU A 164 4.27 -17.06 -22.44
CA LEU A 164 4.73 -17.25 -23.83
C LEU A 164 4.46 -18.66 -24.38
N ALA A 165 4.14 -19.61 -23.51
CA ALA A 165 3.80 -20.99 -23.90
C ALA A 165 2.69 -21.52 -22.99
N PRO A 166 1.87 -22.45 -23.50
CA PRO A 166 0.87 -23.13 -22.69
C PRO A 166 1.51 -23.82 -21.49
N GLN A 167 0.87 -23.70 -20.31
CA GLN A 167 1.35 -24.31 -19.09
C GLN A 167 0.71 -25.70 -18.91
N THR A 168 1.51 -26.69 -18.58
CA THR A 168 1.04 -28.06 -18.34
C THR A 168 0.52 -28.27 -16.90
N SER A 169 0.84 -27.37 -15.97
CA SER A 169 0.40 -27.42 -14.59
C SER A 169 -1.09 -27.15 -14.47
N THR A 170 -1.81 -27.93 -13.67
CA THR A 170 -3.19 -27.65 -13.27
C THR A 170 -3.32 -26.51 -12.26
N SER A 171 -2.23 -26.17 -11.54
CA SER A 171 -2.19 -25.03 -10.64
C SER A 171 -2.24 -23.73 -11.45
N LEU A 172 -3.03 -22.78 -10.95
CA LEU A 172 -3.04 -21.40 -11.47
C LEU A 172 -1.91 -20.55 -10.88
N ASP A 173 -1.34 -20.98 -9.75
CA ASP A 173 -0.25 -20.26 -9.10
C ASP A 173 1.00 -20.29 -9.98
N TYR A 174 1.66 -19.14 -10.10
CA TYR A 174 2.95 -18.98 -10.73
C TYR A 174 4.03 -18.77 -9.66
N PHE A 175 5.05 -19.58 -9.69
CA PHE A 175 6.27 -19.40 -8.89
C PHE A 175 7.46 -19.33 -9.82
N ASP A 176 8.17 -18.22 -9.76
CA ASP A 176 9.38 -18.00 -10.55
C ASP A 176 10.40 -19.12 -10.28
N PRO A 177 10.89 -19.81 -11.30
CA PRO A 177 11.83 -20.93 -11.12
C PRO A 177 13.19 -20.51 -10.52
N ARG A 178 13.47 -19.21 -10.44
CA ARG A 178 14.65 -18.67 -9.75
C ARG A 178 14.50 -18.66 -8.22
N LEU A 179 13.28 -18.82 -7.70
CA LEU A 179 13.04 -18.95 -6.26
C LEU A 179 13.40 -20.34 -5.76
N SER A 180 14.01 -20.42 -4.58
CA SER A 180 14.32 -21.71 -3.97
C SER A 180 13.05 -22.49 -3.58
N ALA A 181 13.13 -23.81 -3.56
CA ALA A 181 12.02 -24.66 -3.10
C ALA A 181 11.57 -24.31 -1.67
N ALA A 182 12.51 -23.91 -0.80
CA ALA A 182 12.21 -23.48 0.56
C ALA A 182 11.39 -22.18 0.59
N THR A 183 11.71 -21.21 -0.28
CA THR A 183 10.94 -19.97 -0.42
C THR A 183 9.52 -20.26 -0.89
N VAL A 184 9.35 -21.09 -1.91
CA VAL A 184 8.03 -21.49 -2.43
C VAL A 184 7.21 -22.24 -1.37
N ALA A 185 7.85 -23.16 -0.64
CA ALA A 185 7.19 -23.90 0.45
C ALA A 185 6.69 -22.94 1.55
N GLN A 186 7.51 -21.97 1.96
CA GLN A 186 7.13 -20.98 2.96
C GLN A 186 5.96 -20.11 2.48
N ILE A 187 5.97 -19.63 1.22
CA ILE A 187 4.85 -18.85 0.68
C ILE A 187 3.54 -19.64 0.79
N ARG A 188 3.56 -20.93 0.40
CA ARG A 188 2.37 -21.79 0.49
C ARG A 188 1.93 -22.02 1.93
N GLU A 189 2.87 -22.37 2.81
CA GLU A 189 2.59 -22.59 4.23
C GLU A 189 1.91 -21.39 4.88
N VAL A 190 2.48 -20.19 4.69
CA VAL A 190 1.93 -18.96 5.27
C VAL A 190 0.58 -18.59 4.64
N ALA A 191 0.44 -18.74 3.32
CA ALA A 191 -0.82 -18.48 2.63
C ALA A 191 -1.93 -19.43 3.13
N ASP A 192 -1.68 -20.73 3.11
CA ASP A 192 -2.66 -21.74 3.51
C ASP A 192 -2.99 -21.68 5.00
N GLY A 193 -1.99 -21.41 5.86
CA GLY A 193 -2.20 -21.21 7.30
C GLY A 193 -3.03 -19.95 7.61
N THR A 194 -2.77 -18.83 6.89
CA THR A 194 -3.57 -17.61 7.02
C THR A 194 -5.02 -17.85 6.60
N ILE A 195 -5.22 -18.49 5.45
CA ILE A 195 -6.55 -18.82 4.93
C ILE A 195 -7.30 -19.72 5.92
N ALA A 196 -6.68 -20.82 6.36
CA ALA A 196 -7.31 -21.78 7.25
C ALA A 196 -7.74 -21.13 8.58
N TYR A 197 -6.85 -20.32 9.18
CA TYR A 197 -7.16 -19.62 10.42
C TYR A 197 -8.27 -18.59 10.24
N LEU A 198 -8.13 -17.66 9.28
CA LEU A 198 -9.09 -16.56 9.11
C LEU A 198 -10.44 -17.05 8.60
N SER A 199 -10.51 -18.06 7.71
CA SER A 199 -11.79 -18.64 7.27
C SER A 199 -12.58 -19.26 8.44
N LYS A 200 -11.89 -19.81 9.43
CA LYS A 200 -12.54 -20.32 10.65
C LYS A 200 -13.01 -19.20 11.57
N GLN A 201 -12.24 -18.13 11.68
CA GLN A 201 -12.51 -17.02 12.61
C GLN A 201 -13.45 -15.95 12.05
N LEU A 202 -13.57 -15.86 10.74
CA LEU A 202 -14.37 -14.86 10.02
C LEU A 202 -15.40 -15.56 9.11
N PRO A 203 -16.39 -16.29 9.70
CA PRO A 203 -17.33 -17.11 8.93
C PRO A 203 -18.28 -16.30 8.05
N LEU A 204 -18.45 -15.00 8.30
CA LEU A 204 -19.28 -14.12 7.48
C LEU A 204 -18.50 -13.54 6.29
N ALA A 205 -17.17 -13.67 6.26
CA ALA A 205 -16.36 -13.21 5.16
C ALA A 205 -16.61 -14.05 3.90
N ARG A 206 -16.77 -13.38 2.74
CA ARG A 206 -16.82 -14.03 1.43
C ARG A 206 -15.41 -14.10 0.88
N PHE A 207 -14.70 -15.15 1.22
CA PHE A 207 -13.33 -15.36 0.77
C PHE A 207 -13.26 -16.16 -0.52
N THR A 208 -12.50 -15.65 -1.49
CA THR A 208 -12.06 -16.41 -2.66
C THR A 208 -10.53 -16.41 -2.66
N ARG A 209 -9.94 -17.60 -2.70
CA ARG A 209 -8.47 -17.74 -2.71
C ARG A 209 -7.92 -17.06 -3.97
N PRO A 210 -7.04 -16.07 -3.84
CA PRO A 210 -6.39 -15.47 -5.00
C PRO A 210 -5.37 -16.45 -5.60
N VAL A 211 -5.09 -16.27 -6.88
CA VAL A 211 -3.93 -16.89 -7.50
C VAL A 211 -2.67 -16.19 -6.99
N ILE A 212 -1.61 -16.94 -6.73
CA ILE A 212 -0.31 -16.40 -6.34
C ILE A 212 0.56 -16.24 -7.59
N ALA A 213 1.14 -15.05 -7.78
CA ALA A 213 2.21 -14.81 -8.74
C ALA A 213 3.47 -14.35 -7.98
N ALA A 214 4.35 -15.28 -7.63
CA ALA A 214 5.61 -14.98 -6.95
C ALA A 214 6.73 -14.81 -7.97
N ILE A 215 7.28 -13.61 -8.07
CA ILE A 215 8.25 -13.19 -9.10
C ILE A 215 9.56 -12.77 -8.41
N ALA A 216 10.68 -13.33 -8.86
CA ALA A 216 12.01 -12.88 -8.46
C ALA A 216 12.43 -11.69 -9.32
N ALA A 217 12.94 -10.63 -8.69
CA ALA A 217 13.38 -9.41 -9.34
C ALA A 217 14.71 -8.92 -8.74
N SER A 218 15.34 -7.95 -9.41
CA SER A 218 16.55 -7.31 -8.92
C SER A 218 16.33 -5.80 -8.86
N GLU A 219 16.80 -5.18 -7.79
CA GLU A 219 16.83 -3.73 -7.61
C GLU A 219 18.08 -3.34 -6.82
N PRO A 220 18.52 -2.08 -6.83
CA PRO A 220 19.58 -1.63 -5.93
C PRO A 220 19.20 -1.85 -4.47
N GLY A 221 20.13 -2.40 -3.67
CA GLY A 221 19.94 -2.64 -2.24
C GLY A 221 19.96 -4.11 -1.84
N GLY A 222 19.60 -4.38 -0.60
CA GLY A 222 19.52 -5.73 -0.02
C GLY A 222 18.21 -6.47 -0.33
N PRO A 223 18.04 -7.69 0.20
CA PRO A 223 16.81 -8.46 0.05
C PRO A 223 15.58 -7.70 0.53
N ASN A 224 14.58 -7.57 -0.36
CA ASN A 224 13.34 -6.86 -0.08
C ASN A 224 12.14 -7.59 -0.70
N VAL A 225 10.95 -7.27 -0.24
CA VAL A 225 9.70 -7.87 -0.73
C VAL A 225 8.65 -6.80 -0.97
N GLY A 226 7.79 -7.04 -1.94
CA GLY A 226 6.63 -6.20 -2.20
C GLY A 226 5.48 -7.04 -2.75
N GLY A 227 4.25 -6.59 -2.53
CA GLY A 227 3.06 -7.28 -2.98
C GLY A 227 1.96 -6.33 -3.40
N ASP A 228 0.90 -6.91 -3.91
CA ASP A 228 -0.43 -6.31 -4.00
C ASP A 228 -1.49 -7.42 -3.96
N ALA A 229 -2.61 -7.12 -3.28
CA ALA A 229 -3.71 -8.05 -3.07
C ALA A 229 -4.86 -7.72 -4.03
N SER A 230 -4.80 -8.25 -5.22
CA SER A 230 -5.92 -8.27 -6.17
C SER A 230 -6.42 -9.71 -6.39
N ASN A 231 -7.16 -9.99 -7.47
CA ASN A 231 -7.54 -11.36 -7.83
C ASN A 231 -6.34 -12.26 -8.13
N ILE A 232 -5.20 -11.67 -8.49
CA ILE A 232 -3.89 -12.31 -8.44
C ILE A 232 -3.08 -11.61 -7.35
N LEU A 233 -2.67 -12.34 -6.33
CA LEU A 233 -1.74 -11.88 -5.32
C LEU A 233 -0.34 -11.89 -5.92
N ARG A 234 0.18 -10.73 -6.31
CA ARG A 234 1.56 -10.62 -6.75
C ARG A 234 2.48 -10.45 -5.56
N LEU A 235 3.49 -11.30 -5.49
CA LEU A 235 4.63 -11.21 -4.56
C LEU A 235 5.88 -10.97 -5.39
N THR A 236 6.57 -9.86 -5.19
CA THR A 236 7.87 -9.58 -5.82
C THR A 236 8.97 -9.69 -4.79
N LEU A 237 9.91 -10.59 -5.03
CA LEU A 237 11.03 -10.88 -4.15
C LEU A 237 12.30 -10.29 -4.80
N PHE A 238 12.73 -9.14 -4.29
CA PHE A 238 13.90 -8.41 -4.81
C PHE A 238 15.19 -8.92 -4.19
N ASN A 239 16.18 -9.23 -5.01
CA ASN A 239 17.48 -9.75 -4.58
C ASN A 239 17.39 -10.90 -3.57
N TRP A 240 16.38 -11.76 -3.74
CA TRP A 240 16.03 -12.76 -2.73
C TRP A 240 17.06 -13.88 -2.69
N PRO A 241 17.62 -14.25 -1.52
CA PRO A 241 18.66 -15.26 -1.43
C PRO A 241 18.09 -16.68 -1.61
N GLN A 242 18.93 -17.57 -2.13
CA GLN A 242 18.59 -19.00 -2.24
C GLN A 242 18.44 -19.66 -0.86
N VAL A 243 19.24 -19.23 0.12
CA VAL A 243 19.16 -19.65 1.52
C VAL A 243 18.71 -18.46 2.35
N GLN A 244 17.51 -18.55 2.90
CA GLN A 244 16.90 -17.49 3.71
C GLN A 244 17.46 -17.50 5.14
N GLY A 245 17.87 -16.34 5.63
CA GLY A 245 18.10 -16.07 7.04
C GLY A 245 16.79 -15.82 7.80
N PRO A 246 16.87 -15.60 9.13
CA PRO A 246 15.70 -15.28 9.96
C PRO A 246 14.96 -14.03 9.49
N ASP A 247 15.68 -12.99 9.06
CA ASP A 247 15.09 -11.72 8.61
C ASP A 247 14.28 -11.89 7.32
N GLU A 248 14.81 -12.63 6.33
CA GLU A 248 14.09 -12.89 5.09
C GLU A 248 12.83 -13.73 5.36
N LYS A 249 12.94 -14.76 6.20
CA LYS A 249 11.78 -15.56 6.60
C LYS A 249 10.71 -14.70 7.26
N SER A 250 11.10 -13.83 8.17
CA SER A 250 10.17 -12.91 8.84
C SER A 250 9.51 -11.94 7.85
N LYS A 251 10.29 -11.29 6.97
CA LYS A 251 9.77 -10.38 5.93
C LYS A 251 8.75 -11.08 5.04
N LEU A 252 9.06 -12.29 4.58
CA LEU A 252 8.17 -13.05 3.69
C LEU A 252 6.88 -13.47 4.41
N THR A 253 6.97 -13.95 5.65
CA THR A 253 5.81 -14.29 6.48
C THR A 253 4.90 -13.09 6.69
N VAL A 254 5.48 -11.93 7.03
CA VAL A 254 4.73 -10.67 7.21
C VAL A 254 4.01 -10.28 5.93
N LEU A 255 4.70 -10.25 4.79
CA LEU A 255 4.10 -9.85 3.51
C LEU A 255 2.96 -10.80 3.12
N VAL A 256 3.24 -12.11 3.07
CA VAL A 256 2.24 -13.10 2.61
C VAL A 256 1.01 -13.08 3.51
N SER A 257 1.19 -13.12 4.83
CA SER A 257 0.04 -13.10 5.76
C SER A 257 -0.73 -11.77 5.72
N HIS A 258 -0.07 -10.63 5.47
CA HIS A 258 -0.71 -9.33 5.31
C HIS A 258 -1.58 -9.29 4.05
N GLU A 259 -1.02 -9.62 2.90
CA GLU A 259 -1.74 -9.58 1.63
C GLU A 259 -2.93 -10.56 1.60
N PHE A 260 -2.77 -11.77 2.18
CA PHE A 260 -3.90 -12.70 2.33
C PHE A 260 -4.96 -12.20 3.32
N SER A 261 -4.58 -11.45 4.35
CA SER A 261 -5.52 -10.84 5.30
C SER A 261 -6.46 -9.84 4.61
N HIS A 262 -5.97 -9.07 3.63
CA HIS A 262 -6.80 -8.16 2.84
C HIS A 262 -7.94 -8.86 2.09
N ARG A 263 -7.80 -10.14 1.78
CA ARG A 263 -8.86 -10.92 1.08
C ARG A 263 -10.10 -11.17 1.96
N PHE A 264 -9.98 -11.03 3.27
CA PHE A 264 -11.11 -11.13 4.21
C PHE A 264 -11.79 -9.78 4.45
N GLN A 265 -11.20 -8.69 4.02
CA GLN A 265 -11.73 -7.34 4.05
C GLN A 265 -12.56 -7.04 2.78
N LEU A 266 -13.17 -5.88 2.74
CA LEU A 266 -13.85 -5.35 1.56
C LEU A 266 -13.32 -3.94 1.29
N ARG A 267 -12.22 -3.87 0.54
CA ARG A 267 -11.45 -2.65 0.33
C ARG A 267 -12.29 -1.48 -0.17
N ASP A 268 -13.01 -1.68 -1.26
CA ASP A 268 -13.75 -0.59 -1.91
C ASP A 268 -14.91 -0.05 -1.05
N ALA A 269 -15.45 -0.87 -0.15
CA ALA A 269 -16.53 -0.44 0.72
C ALA A 269 -16.08 0.48 1.86
N VAL A 270 -14.79 0.50 2.21
CA VAL A 270 -14.27 1.40 3.26
C VAL A 270 -13.93 2.78 2.72
N ASP A 271 -13.93 3.01 1.40
CA ASP A 271 -13.64 4.32 0.79
C ASP A 271 -14.67 5.41 1.15
N VAL A 272 -15.81 5.02 1.69
CA VAL A 272 -16.82 5.95 2.26
C VAL A 272 -16.35 6.60 3.58
N TYR A 273 -15.35 6.04 4.24
CA TYR A 273 -14.81 6.58 5.50
C TYR A 273 -13.65 7.53 5.22
N PRO A 274 -13.56 8.64 5.98
CA PRO A 274 -12.41 9.55 5.88
C PRO A 274 -11.09 8.86 6.27
N ASP A 275 -11.17 7.76 7.03
CA ASP A 275 -10.05 6.98 7.54
C ASP A 275 -9.84 5.67 6.77
N ALA A 276 -10.33 5.58 5.53
CA ALA A 276 -10.33 4.37 4.71
C ALA A 276 -8.98 3.64 4.69
N ARG A 277 -7.87 4.36 4.55
CA ARG A 277 -6.53 3.75 4.55
C ARG A 277 -6.18 3.10 5.88
N LEU A 278 -6.44 3.76 7.01
CA LEU A 278 -6.20 3.17 8.33
C LEU A 278 -7.10 1.96 8.56
N ILE A 279 -8.36 2.03 8.15
CA ILE A 279 -9.32 0.93 8.29
C ILE A 279 -8.84 -0.27 7.47
N ASN A 280 -8.41 -0.07 6.23
CA ASN A 280 -7.95 -1.15 5.35
C ASN A 280 -6.59 -1.71 5.78
N GLU A 281 -5.55 -0.89 5.79
CA GLU A 281 -4.18 -1.33 6.05
C GLU A 281 -3.98 -1.72 7.52
N GLY A 282 -4.54 -0.92 8.46
CA GLY A 282 -4.50 -1.27 9.88
C GLY A 282 -5.26 -2.56 10.20
N GLY A 283 -6.38 -2.81 9.53
CA GLY A 283 -7.12 -4.07 9.64
C GLY A 283 -6.32 -5.26 9.10
N GLY A 284 -5.65 -5.11 7.95
CA GLY A 284 -4.74 -6.11 7.39
C GLY A 284 -3.58 -6.42 8.35
N GLU A 285 -2.95 -5.39 8.92
CA GLU A 285 -1.89 -5.54 9.92
C GLU A 285 -2.39 -6.24 11.21
N PHE A 286 -3.58 -5.91 11.70
CA PHE A 286 -4.16 -6.57 12.85
C PHE A 286 -4.41 -8.07 12.58
N LEU A 287 -5.06 -8.40 11.47
CA LEU A 287 -5.32 -9.79 11.09
C LEU A 287 -4.01 -10.58 10.92
N ARG A 288 -3.04 -10.01 10.20
CA ARG A 288 -1.71 -10.60 10.02
C ARG A 288 -1.03 -10.85 11.38
N TRP A 289 -0.99 -9.82 12.24
CA TRP A 289 -0.32 -9.90 13.53
C TRP A 289 -0.94 -10.98 14.42
N LEU A 290 -2.27 -10.98 14.55
CA LEU A 290 -2.98 -11.96 15.37
C LEU A 290 -2.84 -13.38 14.80
N THR A 291 -2.99 -13.54 13.48
CA THR A 291 -2.77 -14.83 12.79
C THR A 291 -1.38 -15.35 13.05
N SER A 292 -0.34 -14.50 12.90
CA SER A 292 1.05 -14.91 13.10
C SER A 292 1.32 -15.41 14.52
N VAL A 293 0.70 -14.80 15.53
CA VAL A 293 0.77 -15.29 16.92
C VAL A 293 0.06 -16.64 17.06
N GLN A 294 -1.14 -16.77 16.49
CA GLN A 294 -1.93 -18.00 16.63
C GLN A 294 -1.36 -19.19 15.85
N GLN A 295 -0.67 -18.92 14.74
CA GLN A 295 0.04 -19.94 13.96
C GLN A 295 1.46 -20.25 14.50
N GLY A 296 1.92 -19.53 15.53
CA GLY A 296 3.26 -19.69 16.08
C GLY A 296 4.39 -19.15 15.19
N TRP A 297 4.07 -18.34 14.17
CA TRP A 297 5.07 -17.65 13.36
C TRP A 297 5.70 -16.46 14.07
N LEU A 298 5.02 -15.93 15.07
CA LEU A 298 5.54 -14.96 16.04
C LEU A 298 5.40 -15.50 17.45
N THR A 299 6.48 -15.45 18.21
CA THR A 299 6.42 -15.61 19.67
C THR A 299 5.66 -14.43 20.29
N ARG A 300 5.16 -14.61 21.51
CA ARG A 300 4.51 -13.51 22.25
C ARG A 300 5.45 -12.31 22.45
N GLN A 301 6.74 -12.57 22.66
CA GLN A 301 7.73 -11.51 22.83
C GLN A 301 7.95 -10.72 21.53
N GLU A 302 8.05 -11.37 20.38
CA GLU A 302 8.15 -10.72 19.08
C GLU A 302 6.87 -9.94 18.73
N ALA A 303 5.71 -10.51 19.03
CA ALA A 303 4.42 -9.84 18.84
C ALA A 303 4.31 -8.56 19.69
N ALA A 304 4.75 -8.61 20.96
CA ALA A 304 4.85 -7.43 21.83
C ALA A 304 5.81 -6.38 21.23
N ALA A 305 7.00 -6.81 20.81
CA ALA A 305 8.00 -5.91 20.24
C ALA A 305 7.50 -5.24 18.94
N GLN A 306 6.77 -5.96 18.07
CA GLN A 306 6.18 -5.38 16.86
C GLN A 306 5.12 -4.32 17.19
N LEU A 307 4.24 -4.58 18.16
CA LEU A 307 3.19 -3.63 18.54
C LEU A 307 3.78 -2.40 19.25
N ASP A 308 4.73 -2.60 20.17
CA ASP A 308 5.43 -1.51 20.86
C ASP A 308 6.17 -0.60 19.87
N LYS A 309 6.84 -1.21 18.88
CA LYS A 309 7.50 -0.49 17.80
C LYS A 309 6.50 0.30 16.95
N ALA A 310 5.41 -0.34 16.52
CA ALA A 310 4.39 0.32 15.70
C ALA A 310 3.78 1.53 16.43
N LEU A 311 3.43 1.38 17.71
CA LEU A 311 2.90 2.47 18.53
C LEU A 311 3.93 3.61 18.70
N ALA A 312 5.18 3.27 18.99
CA ALA A 312 6.23 4.27 19.15
C ALA A 312 6.50 5.03 17.85
N GLU A 313 6.58 4.34 16.72
CA GLU A 313 6.77 4.95 15.39
C GLU A 313 5.54 5.75 14.95
N CYS A 314 4.31 5.31 15.26
CA CYS A 314 3.09 6.11 15.07
C CYS A 314 3.22 7.46 15.80
N ILE A 315 3.60 7.45 17.07
CA ILE A 315 3.77 8.67 17.86
C ILE A 315 4.90 9.56 17.30
N LEU A 316 6.03 8.97 16.93
CA LEU A 316 7.17 9.71 16.40
C LEU A 316 6.91 10.36 15.04
N TYR A 317 6.28 9.61 14.12
CA TYR A 317 6.15 10.03 12.72
C TYR A 317 4.93 10.90 12.46
N THR A 318 3.98 11.00 13.40
CA THR A 318 2.93 12.02 13.36
C THR A 318 3.43 13.42 13.73
N GLU A 319 4.66 13.53 14.23
CA GLU A 319 5.39 14.81 14.45
C GLU A 319 4.58 15.84 15.26
N GLY A 320 3.90 15.39 16.30
CA GLY A 320 3.07 16.25 17.15
C GLY A 320 1.75 16.70 16.50
N LYS A 321 1.31 16.05 15.43
CA LYS A 321 0.00 16.29 14.80
C LYS A 321 -1.06 15.34 15.34
N SER A 322 -2.31 15.78 15.23
CA SER A 322 -3.46 14.87 15.34
C SER A 322 -3.62 14.09 14.02
N TRP A 323 -4.33 12.97 14.05
CA TRP A 323 -4.65 12.22 12.84
C TRP A 323 -5.33 13.08 11.76
N ARG A 324 -6.27 13.93 12.17
CA ARG A 324 -7.02 14.83 11.28
C ARG A 324 -6.17 15.95 10.64
N ALA A 325 -5.04 16.28 11.24
CA ALA A 325 -4.13 17.28 10.70
C ALA A 325 -3.11 16.72 9.71
N LEU A 326 -3.08 15.39 9.54
CA LEU A 326 -2.18 14.72 8.60
C LEU A 326 -2.76 14.76 7.18
N THR A 327 -1.89 15.05 6.22
CA THR A 327 -2.24 14.96 4.80
C THR A 327 -2.14 13.52 4.30
N PRO A 328 -2.84 13.14 3.21
CA PRO A 328 -2.69 11.82 2.59
C PRO A 328 -1.24 11.49 2.20
N ARG A 329 -0.45 12.51 1.82
CA ARG A 329 0.98 12.36 1.50
C ARG A 329 1.82 12.01 2.73
N GLU A 330 1.56 12.62 3.88
CA GLU A 330 2.25 12.31 5.14
C GLU A 330 1.88 10.92 5.63
N ILE A 331 0.59 10.58 5.58
CA ILE A 331 0.11 9.24 5.96
C ILE A 331 0.82 8.18 5.12
N GLY A 332 0.72 8.25 3.79
CA GLY A 332 1.33 7.25 2.90
C GLY A 332 2.85 7.28 2.88
N GLY A 333 3.47 8.48 2.90
CA GLY A 333 4.92 8.64 2.86
C GLY A 333 5.63 8.09 4.09
N GLN A 334 4.98 8.11 5.25
CA GLN A 334 5.49 7.54 6.52
C GLN A 334 4.85 6.18 6.85
N ARG A 335 4.00 5.65 6.00
CA ARG A 335 3.24 4.40 6.23
C ARG A 335 2.45 4.42 7.54
N LEU A 336 1.88 5.58 7.90
CA LEU A 336 1.18 5.75 9.17
C LEU A 336 -0.09 4.92 9.28
N GLU A 337 -0.71 4.57 8.15
CA GLU A 337 -1.83 3.65 8.09
C GLU A 337 -1.52 2.26 8.67
N TYR A 338 -0.27 1.81 8.54
CA TYR A 338 0.23 0.56 9.15
C TYR A 338 0.65 0.78 10.60
N LEU A 339 1.51 1.79 10.82
CA LEU A 339 2.13 2.05 12.12
C LEU A 339 1.11 2.49 13.17
N CYS A 340 0.14 3.32 12.81
CA CYS A 340 -0.94 3.73 13.71
C CYS A 340 -2.12 2.75 13.68
N GLY A 341 -2.35 2.07 12.56
CA GLY A 341 -3.46 1.15 12.37
C GLY A 341 -3.36 -0.09 13.25
N LEU A 342 -2.20 -0.76 13.30
CA LEU A 342 -2.02 -1.94 14.14
C LEU A 342 -2.35 -1.66 15.62
N PRO A 343 -1.76 -0.66 16.32
CA PRO A 343 -2.12 -0.37 17.71
C PRO A 343 -3.56 0.11 17.85
N ALA A 344 -4.12 0.88 16.91
CA ALA A 344 -5.51 1.30 16.95
C ALA A 344 -6.47 0.09 16.98
N TYR A 345 -6.26 -0.89 16.10
CA TYR A 345 -7.08 -2.10 16.08
C TYR A 345 -6.85 -2.99 17.31
N VAL A 346 -5.59 -3.25 17.68
CA VAL A 346 -5.28 -4.13 18.81
C VAL A 346 -5.88 -3.58 20.10
N TYR A 347 -5.67 -2.30 20.40
CA TYR A 347 -6.14 -1.72 21.65
C TYR A 347 -7.66 -1.49 21.67
N SER A 348 -8.29 -1.11 20.55
CA SER A 348 -9.74 -0.96 20.48
C SER A 348 -10.45 -2.29 20.65
N LEU A 349 -10.00 -3.32 19.97
CA LEU A 349 -10.59 -4.65 20.04
C LEU A 349 -10.29 -5.36 21.37
N ALA A 350 -9.13 -5.12 21.99
CA ALA A 350 -8.83 -5.64 23.32
C ALA A 350 -9.64 -4.92 24.42
N ALA A 351 -9.93 -3.63 24.25
CA ALA A 351 -10.76 -2.84 25.17
C ALA A 351 -12.27 -2.96 24.92
N ARG A 352 -12.69 -3.75 23.93
CA ARG A 352 -14.11 -3.89 23.56
C ARG A 352 -15.00 -4.28 24.72
N GLN A 353 -16.23 -3.80 24.69
CA GLN A 353 -17.26 -4.09 25.67
C GLN A 353 -18.32 -5.06 25.09
N GLY A 354 -18.93 -5.85 25.96
CA GLY A 354 -19.96 -6.82 25.57
C GLY A 354 -19.39 -8.15 25.03
N PRO A 355 -20.28 -9.07 24.59
CA PRO A 355 -19.92 -10.42 24.18
C PRO A 355 -19.25 -10.48 22.79
N GLY A 356 -18.63 -11.61 22.50
CA GLY A 356 -18.03 -11.96 21.23
C GLY A 356 -16.53 -11.66 21.17
N THR A 357 -15.81 -12.43 20.36
CA THR A 357 -14.38 -12.27 20.15
C THR A 357 -14.05 -10.99 19.36
N ALA A 358 -12.79 -10.54 19.41
CA ALA A 358 -12.32 -9.43 18.59
C ALA A 358 -12.55 -9.69 17.08
N LEU A 359 -12.26 -10.91 16.62
CA LEU A 359 -12.47 -11.29 15.23
C LEU A 359 -13.95 -11.36 14.84
N ALA A 360 -14.85 -11.74 15.74
CA ALA A 360 -16.29 -11.69 15.46
C ALA A 360 -16.80 -10.24 15.27
N ARG A 361 -16.23 -9.26 15.98
CA ARG A 361 -16.54 -7.83 15.78
C ARG A 361 -16.04 -7.36 14.42
N PHE A 362 -14.81 -7.71 14.09
CA PHE A 362 -14.20 -7.42 12.81
C PHE A 362 -15.02 -8.00 11.63
N ASP A 363 -15.39 -9.28 11.72
CA ASP A 363 -16.17 -9.98 10.71
C ASP A 363 -17.55 -9.34 10.49
N ARG A 364 -18.23 -8.98 11.59
CA ARG A 364 -19.53 -8.30 11.54
C ARG A 364 -19.44 -6.92 10.88
N PHE A 365 -18.40 -6.14 11.19
CA PHE A 365 -18.18 -4.83 10.56
C PHE A 365 -18.11 -4.97 9.03
N TYR A 366 -17.26 -5.86 8.53
CA TYR A 366 -17.15 -6.08 7.08
C TYR A 366 -18.38 -6.76 6.48
N HIS A 367 -19.09 -7.58 7.26
CA HIS A 367 -20.37 -8.14 6.81
C HIS A 367 -21.43 -7.06 6.57
N GLN A 368 -21.57 -6.10 7.47
CA GLN A 368 -22.48 -4.96 7.31
C GLN A 368 -22.12 -4.12 6.07
N LEU A 369 -20.84 -3.87 5.83
CA LEU A 369 -20.38 -3.20 4.61
C LEU A 369 -20.76 -3.96 3.34
N ARG A 370 -20.65 -5.30 3.33
CA ARG A 370 -21.09 -6.14 2.19
C ARG A 370 -22.58 -6.08 1.95
N GLN A 371 -23.36 -5.71 2.95
CA GLN A 371 -24.82 -5.50 2.83
C GLN A 371 -25.17 -4.06 2.41
N GLY A 372 -24.17 -3.21 2.10
CA GLY A 372 -24.36 -1.80 1.73
C GLY A 372 -24.67 -0.88 2.91
N GLN A 373 -24.46 -1.36 4.14
CA GLN A 373 -24.57 -0.54 5.35
C GLN A 373 -23.26 0.20 5.59
N VAL A 374 -23.31 1.36 6.26
CA VAL A 374 -22.14 2.14 6.67
C VAL A 374 -22.17 2.29 8.19
N PRO A 375 -21.74 1.26 8.95
CA PRO A 375 -21.72 1.32 10.41
C PRO A 375 -20.70 2.35 10.90
N ASP A 376 -20.93 2.95 12.08
CA ASP A 376 -19.87 3.69 12.76
C ASP A 376 -18.71 2.74 13.10
N PHE A 377 -17.53 3.05 12.64
CA PHE A 377 -16.36 2.18 12.73
C PHE A 377 -15.95 1.91 14.19
N ALA A 378 -15.89 2.96 15.01
CA ALA A 378 -15.51 2.83 16.41
C ALA A 378 -16.58 2.06 17.22
N GLN A 379 -17.85 2.37 16.99
CA GLN A 379 -18.97 1.69 17.61
C GLN A 379 -18.99 0.20 17.26
N ALA A 380 -18.78 -0.13 15.98
CA ALA A 380 -18.79 -1.52 15.50
C ALA A 380 -17.69 -2.37 16.17
N LEU A 381 -16.47 -1.83 16.28
CA LEU A 381 -15.34 -2.58 16.84
C LEU A 381 -15.36 -2.64 18.35
N GLU A 382 -15.61 -1.52 19.03
CA GLU A 382 -15.49 -1.46 20.49
C GLU A 382 -16.78 -1.84 21.23
N CYS A 383 -17.94 -1.54 20.66
CA CYS A 383 -19.25 -1.70 21.32
C CYS A 383 -20.15 -2.74 20.65
N GLY A 384 -20.06 -2.90 19.31
CA GLY A 384 -21.01 -3.71 18.55
C GLY A 384 -22.44 -3.23 18.77
N ASP A 385 -23.35 -4.15 19.09
CA ASP A 385 -24.77 -3.86 19.31
C ASP A 385 -25.12 -3.47 20.76
N THR A 386 -24.13 -3.11 21.59
CA THR A 386 -24.35 -2.75 23.01
C THR A 386 -24.75 -1.27 23.11
N PRO A 387 -26.04 -0.90 23.35
CA PRO A 387 -26.51 0.49 23.20
C PRO A 387 -25.93 1.48 24.23
N ALA A 388 -25.61 1.01 25.44
CA ALA A 388 -25.05 1.86 26.50
C ALA A 388 -23.52 1.99 26.45
N CYS A 389 -22.85 1.26 25.54
CA CYS A 389 -21.41 1.30 25.40
C CYS A 389 -20.97 2.57 24.64
N LYS A 390 -19.86 3.14 25.09
CA LYS A 390 -19.19 4.25 24.40
C LYS A 390 -17.79 3.83 24.02
N PRO A 391 -17.42 3.94 22.74
CA PRO A 391 -16.06 3.66 22.29
C PRO A 391 -15.04 4.57 22.99
N GLN A 392 -13.89 4.02 23.40
CA GLN A 392 -12.91 4.71 24.25
C GLN A 392 -11.55 4.93 23.54
N VAL A 393 -11.24 4.14 22.53
CA VAL A 393 -9.92 4.15 21.85
C VAL A 393 -9.99 4.90 20.55
N LEU A 394 -10.83 4.45 19.60
CA LEU A 394 -10.86 5.00 18.25
C LEU A 394 -11.35 6.46 18.16
N PRO A 395 -12.41 6.89 18.85
CA PRO A 395 -12.86 8.27 18.71
C PRO A 395 -11.80 9.29 19.12
N PRO A 396 -11.12 9.18 20.28
CA PRO A 396 -10.03 10.10 20.60
C PRO A 396 -8.95 10.13 19.52
N LEU A 397 -8.53 8.97 19.03
CA LEU A 397 -7.45 8.88 18.04
C LEU A 397 -7.82 9.48 16.69
N LEU A 398 -9.04 9.27 16.21
CA LEU A 398 -9.45 9.60 14.85
C LEU A 398 -10.16 10.96 14.71
N THR A 399 -10.78 11.49 15.77
CA THR A 399 -11.60 12.70 15.68
C THR A 399 -11.07 13.90 16.44
N SER A 400 -10.16 13.70 17.41
CA SER A 400 -9.61 14.77 18.23
C SER A 400 -8.63 15.66 17.46
N THR A 401 -8.52 16.91 17.90
CA THR A 401 -7.49 17.87 17.45
C THR A 401 -6.21 17.81 18.27
N ALA A 402 -6.21 17.10 19.41
CA ALA A 402 -5.01 16.87 20.21
C ALA A 402 -4.02 15.97 19.46
N THR A 403 -2.73 16.07 19.78
CA THR A 403 -1.69 15.28 19.10
C THR A 403 -1.87 13.78 19.33
N MET A 404 -1.39 12.94 18.40
CA MET A 404 -1.43 11.48 18.56
C MET A 404 -0.78 11.03 19.88
N GLU A 405 0.28 11.68 20.29
CA GLU A 405 0.91 11.41 21.58
C GLU A 405 -0.03 11.69 22.76
N GLN A 406 -0.65 12.87 22.78
CA GLN A 406 -1.59 13.24 23.84
C GLN A 406 -2.76 12.26 23.91
N GLN A 407 -3.27 11.83 22.74
CA GLN A 407 -4.34 10.84 22.68
C GLN A 407 -3.93 9.50 23.27
N TRP A 408 -2.77 8.96 22.87
CA TRP A 408 -2.28 7.70 23.44
C TRP A 408 -1.98 7.82 24.93
N ASN A 409 -1.43 8.94 25.39
CA ASN A 409 -1.20 9.20 26.83
C ASN A 409 -2.51 9.26 27.64
N GLU A 410 -3.62 9.62 27.02
CA GLU A 410 -4.95 9.62 27.64
C GLU A 410 -5.61 8.23 27.61
N VAL A 411 -5.51 7.52 26.47
CA VAL A 411 -6.22 6.26 26.21
C VAL A 411 -5.57 5.09 26.97
N LEU A 412 -4.25 4.92 26.86
CA LEU A 412 -3.56 3.71 27.36
C LEU A 412 -3.69 3.50 28.88
N PRO A 413 -3.62 4.54 29.74
CA PRO A 413 -3.85 4.37 31.16
C PRO A 413 -5.29 3.91 31.50
N LYS A 414 -6.28 4.36 30.71
CA LYS A 414 -7.70 4.01 30.93
C LYS A 414 -7.97 2.53 30.64
N ILE A 415 -7.38 2.01 29.56
CA ILE A 415 -7.57 0.60 29.17
C ILE A 415 -6.63 -0.36 29.91
N ALA A 416 -5.56 0.16 30.52
CA ALA A 416 -4.58 -0.59 31.31
C ALA A 416 -4.00 -1.83 30.61
N LEU A 417 -3.70 -1.70 29.29
CA LEU A 417 -3.10 -2.76 28.44
C LEU A 417 -1.64 -2.49 28.11
N ALA A 418 -1.12 -1.33 28.49
CA ALA A 418 0.28 -0.96 28.30
C ALA A 418 0.76 -0.08 29.46
N THR A 419 2.06 -0.11 29.73
CA THR A 419 2.69 0.68 30.79
C THR A 419 3.81 1.56 30.22
N PRO A 420 4.04 2.76 30.77
CA PRO A 420 5.17 3.59 30.38
C PRO A 420 6.50 2.86 30.61
N ARG A 421 7.42 2.98 29.65
CA ARG A 421 8.75 2.37 29.69
C ARG A 421 9.78 3.34 29.06
N PRO A 422 11.02 3.39 29.55
CA PRO A 422 12.10 4.11 28.88
C PRO A 422 12.29 3.60 27.43
N PRO A 423 12.71 4.47 26.49
CA PRO A 423 12.97 4.05 25.12
C PRO A 423 14.08 3.00 25.06
N SER A 424 13.90 1.98 24.23
CA SER A 424 14.97 1.05 23.86
C SER A 424 16.07 1.80 23.09
N GLN A 425 17.25 1.19 22.95
CA GLN A 425 18.32 1.79 22.13
C GLN A 425 17.86 2.02 20.68
N SER A 426 17.17 1.06 20.09
CA SER A 426 16.62 1.21 18.74
C SER A 426 15.65 2.40 18.62
N LEU A 427 14.82 2.68 19.63
CA LEU A 427 13.96 3.86 19.62
C LEU A 427 14.72 5.16 19.83
N ARG A 428 15.82 5.16 20.61
CA ARG A 428 16.72 6.32 20.72
C ARG A 428 17.36 6.62 19.37
N ASP A 429 17.86 5.61 18.69
CA ASP A 429 18.48 5.75 17.36
C ASP A 429 17.45 6.28 16.34
N ARG A 430 16.19 5.83 16.39
CA ARG A 430 15.09 6.39 15.58
C ARG A 430 14.81 7.85 15.89
N MET A 431 14.83 8.26 17.16
CA MET A 431 14.69 9.68 17.53
C MET A 431 15.84 10.53 16.99
N VAL A 432 17.09 10.03 17.08
CA VAL A 432 18.27 10.70 16.51
C VAL A 432 18.08 10.85 14.99
N LEU A 433 17.71 9.79 14.28
CA LEU A 433 17.43 9.85 12.85
C LEU A 433 16.36 10.90 12.51
N ARG A 434 15.26 10.94 13.25
CA ARG A 434 14.20 11.96 13.05
C ARG A 434 14.70 13.37 13.29
N ALA A 435 15.54 13.57 14.31
CA ALA A 435 16.15 14.85 14.57
C ALA A 435 17.08 15.28 13.41
N VAL A 436 17.87 14.36 12.86
CA VAL A 436 18.72 14.60 11.68
C VAL A 436 17.87 14.96 10.46
N VAL A 437 16.82 14.19 10.16
CA VAL A 437 15.89 14.49 9.06
C VAL A 437 15.28 15.87 9.22
N LYS A 438 14.87 16.26 10.43
CA LYS A 438 14.36 17.60 10.71
C LYS A 438 15.39 18.69 10.42
N LEU A 439 16.64 18.51 10.86
CA LEU A 439 17.73 19.45 10.54
C LEU A 439 17.91 19.60 9.02
N MET A 440 17.91 18.49 8.27
CA MET A 440 18.00 18.54 6.82
C MET A 440 16.82 19.26 6.17
N VAL A 441 15.61 19.02 6.64
CA VAL A 441 14.40 19.73 6.15
C VAL A 441 14.55 21.24 6.34
N ASP A 442 15.06 21.68 7.51
CA ASP A 442 15.26 23.09 7.83
C ASP A 442 16.43 23.70 7.03
N ASP A 443 17.51 22.94 6.80
CA ASP A 443 18.69 23.37 6.02
C ASP A 443 18.43 23.36 4.49
N CYS A 444 17.63 22.41 3.99
CA CYS A 444 17.48 22.09 2.56
C CYS A 444 16.13 22.51 1.98
N ALA A 445 15.53 23.59 2.46
CA ALA A 445 14.28 24.15 1.93
C ALA A 445 13.12 23.11 1.85
N GLY A 446 12.94 22.34 2.92
CA GLY A 446 11.87 21.34 3.03
C GLY A 446 12.20 19.97 2.43
N ARG A 447 13.44 19.74 1.99
CA ARG A 447 13.91 18.46 1.45
C ARG A 447 14.79 17.72 2.46
N SER A 448 14.83 16.41 2.35
CA SER A 448 15.75 15.55 3.10
C SER A 448 16.01 14.27 2.30
N GLY A 449 17.22 13.75 2.43
CA GLY A 449 17.60 12.44 1.93
C GLY A 449 18.65 11.88 2.86
N THR A 450 18.44 10.68 3.39
CA THR A 450 19.36 10.02 4.30
C THR A 450 19.42 8.53 4.00
N THR A 451 20.62 7.96 4.11
CA THR A 451 20.82 6.50 4.02
C THR A 451 21.48 6.02 5.31
N GLU A 452 20.78 5.16 6.06
CA GLU A 452 21.33 4.53 7.26
C GLU A 452 22.37 3.47 6.87
N THR A 453 23.47 3.44 7.61
CA THR A 453 24.53 2.43 7.49
C THR A 453 24.86 1.88 8.88
N PRO A 454 25.53 0.71 9.00
CA PRO A 454 25.91 0.18 10.31
C PRO A 454 26.78 1.12 11.15
N GLU A 455 27.55 2.02 10.52
CA GLU A 455 28.52 2.90 11.19
C GLU A 455 28.01 4.34 11.36
N GLY A 456 26.87 4.70 10.74
CA GLY A 456 26.36 6.07 10.78
C GLY A 456 25.31 6.36 9.72
N ILE A 457 25.29 7.58 9.20
CA ILE A 457 24.28 8.04 8.26
C ILE A 457 24.92 8.83 7.11
N ILE A 458 24.50 8.56 5.89
CA ILE A 458 24.82 9.39 4.73
C ILE A 458 23.74 10.45 4.63
N LEU A 459 24.14 11.72 4.60
CA LEU A 459 23.31 12.89 4.36
C LEU A 459 23.43 13.25 2.89
N ASP A 460 22.33 13.21 2.13
CA ASP A 460 22.35 13.52 0.69
C ASP A 460 22.59 15.01 0.47
N GLY A 461 23.64 15.33 -0.28
CA GLY A 461 23.98 16.71 -0.63
C GLY A 461 23.02 17.27 -1.68
N MET A 462 22.53 18.49 -1.45
CA MET A 462 21.62 19.15 -2.39
C MET A 462 22.02 20.62 -2.58
N THR A 463 21.89 21.12 -3.80
CA THR A 463 22.19 22.53 -4.13
C THR A 463 21.29 23.53 -3.40
N VAL A 464 20.11 23.08 -2.94
CA VAL A 464 19.16 23.92 -2.18
C VAL A 464 19.47 24.00 -0.69
N CYS A 465 20.38 23.15 -0.18
CA CYS A 465 20.81 23.17 1.22
C CYS A 465 21.75 24.37 1.48
N LYS A 466 21.68 24.89 2.70
CA LYS A 466 22.58 25.98 3.17
C LYS A 466 23.93 25.44 3.58
N SER A 467 24.00 24.23 4.11
CA SER A 467 25.20 23.63 4.70
C SER A 467 25.58 22.30 4.05
N ILE A 468 24.61 21.48 3.61
CA ILE A 468 24.84 20.12 3.10
C ILE A 468 24.87 20.14 1.56
N HIS A 469 25.97 20.64 0.98
CA HIS A 469 26.09 20.81 -0.48
C HIS A 469 26.53 19.53 -1.23
N LYS A 470 27.09 18.55 -0.53
CA LYS A 470 27.55 17.26 -1.07
C LYS A 470 27.20 16.13 -0.12
N ASP A 471 27.13 14.91 -0.65
CA ASP A 471 26.94 13.73 0.17
C ASP A 471 27.99 13.67 1.27
N SER A 472 27.53 13.49 2.51
CA SER A 472 28.37 13.55 3.69
C SER A 472 28.10 12.35 4.59
N TYR A 473 29.11 11.51 4.80
CA TYR A 473 28.98 10.33 5.66
C TYR A 473 29.32 10.70 7.11
N ALA A 474 28.29 10.93 7.92
CA ALA A 474 28.42 11.24 9.33
C ALA A 474 28.50 9.95 10.17
N THR A 475 29.54 9.83 11.00
CA THR A 475 29.74 8.71 11.93
C THR A 475 29.53 9.13 13.38
N SER A 476 29.53 10.44 13.66
CA SER A 476 29.23 10.96 15.00
C SER A 476 28.45 12.27 14.95
N ILE A 477 27.71 12.55 16.02
CA ILE A 477 27.00 13.82 16.26
C ILE A 477 27.45 14.35 17.64
N GLU A 478 27.94 15.58 17.70
CA GLU A 478 28.48 16.21 18.92
C GLU A 478 29.53 15.34 19.63
N GLY A 479 30.31 14.58 18.86
CA GLY A 479 31.36 13.68 19.39
C GLY A 479 30.85 12.29 19.83
N HIS A 480 29.55 12.03 19.80
CA HIS A 480 28.95 10.72 20.10
C HIS A 480 28.69 9.94 18.82
N PRO A 481 28.81 8.60 18.79
CA PRO A 481 28.39 7.77 17.64
C PRO A 481 26.97 8.09 17.24
N VAL A 482 26.67 8.12 15.93
CA VAL A 482 25.31 8.43 15.45
C VAL A 482 24.27 7.50 16.06
N PHE A 483 24.57 6.20 16.09
CA PHE A 483 23.70 5.16 16.63
C PHE A 483 24.37 4.39 17.76
N GLY A 484 23.56 3.74 18.61
CA GLY A 484 24.03 2.88 19.68
C GLY A 484 24.43 3.62 20.97
N ASP A 485 24.48 4.95 20.99
CA ASP A 485 24.80 5.76 22.19
C ASP A 485 23.57 6.54 22.68
N ALA A 486 23.19 6.32 23.93
CA ALA A 486 22.06 7.00 24.54
C ALA A 486 22.28 8.51 24.73
N ALA A 487 23.53 8.97 24.72
CA ALA A 487 23.89 10.38 24.90
C ALA A 487 23.74 11.20 23.62
N THR A 488 23.77 10.60 22.44
CA THR A 488 23.74 11.31 21.13
C THR A 488 22.55 12.24 20.99
N GLY A 489 21.35 11.75 21.25
CA GLY A 489 20.14 12.56 21.17
C GLY A 489 20.12 13.76 22.11
N PRO A 490 20.37 13.57 23.43
CA PRO A 490 20.51 14.69 24.38
C PRO A 490 21.60 15.67 23.99
N ALA A 491 22.77 15.21 23.54
CA ALA A 491 23.86 16.08 23.10
C ALA A 491 23.46 16.97 21.92
N MET A 492 22.78 16.38 20.92
CA MET A 492 22.22 17.08 19.76
C MET A 492 21.19 18.14 20.18
N THR A 493 20.25 17.80 21.07
CA THR A 493 19.27 18.75 21.59
C THR A 493 19.93 19.91 22.34
N ASN A 494 20.89 19.62 23.22
CA ASN A 494 21.60 20.62 23.98
C ASN A 494 22.46 21.55 23.09
N ALA A 495 23.10 21.00 22.06
CA ALA A 495 23.86 21.78 21.09
C ALA A 495 22.96 22.77 20.34
N CYS A 496 21.80 22.30 19.87
CA CYS A 496 20.82 23.15 19.23
C CYS A 496 20.32 24.28 20.15
N LEU A 497 20.02 23.97 21.41
CA LEU A 497 19.59 24.99 22.40
C LEU A 497 20.68 26.02 22.70
N ALA A 498 21.92 25.57 22.85
CA ALA A 498 23.01 26.44 23.30
C ALA A 498 23.65 27.25 22.18
N ARG A 499 23.76 26.69 20.96
CA ARG A 499 24.54 27.27 19.86
C ARG A 499 23.74 27.50 18.58
N HIS A 500 22.51 27.02 18.50
CA HIS A 500 21.67 27.01 17.29
C HIS A 500 22.33 26.29 16.11
N GLU A 501 23.16 25.30 16.40
CA GLU A 501 23.86 24.47 15.43
C GLU A 501 24.13 23.08 16.00
N VAL A 502 24.32 22.10 15.11
CA VAL A 502 24.68 20.71 15.43
C VAL A 502 25.90 20.32 14.58
N ALA A 503 26.89 19.73 15.22
CA ALA A 503 28.12 19.31 14.59
C ALA A 503 28.14 17.81 14.31
N PHE A 504 28.43 17.43 13.07
CA PHE A 504 28.63 16.07 12.62
C PHE A 504 30.09 15.78 12.37
N GLY A 505 30.62 14.70 12.94
CA GLY A 505 31.94 14.18 12.58
C GLY A 505 31.81 13.24 11.40
N LEU A 506 32.60 13.50 10.34
CA LEU A 506 32.52 12.75 9.10
C LEU A 506 33.53 11.60 9.08
N LYS A 507 33.22 10.55 8.26
CA LYS A 507 34.07 9.37 8.13
C LYS A 507 35.49 9.68 7.60
N ASP A 508 35.64 10.74 6.83
CA ASP A 508 36.93 11.24 6.32
C ASP A 508 37.73 12.08 7.34
N GLY A 509 37.21 12.18 8.56
CA GLY A 509 37.80 13.00 9.61
C GLY A 509 37.40 14.49 9.56
N GLY A 510 36.60 14.87 8.58
CA GLY A 510 36.03 16.21 8.45
C GLY A 510 34.95 16.50 9.48
N LYS A 511 34.54 17.78 9.53
CA LYS A 511 33.42 18.25 10.36
C LYS A 511 32.41 18.99 9.48
N LEU A 512 31.12 18.66 9.66
CA LEU A 512 30.02 19.39 9.07
C LEU A 512 29.19 20.02 10.20
N VAL A 513 28.89 21.31 10.10
CA VAL A 513 28.03 22.02 11.05
C VAL A 513 26.75 22.42 10.34
N VAL A 514 25.62 22.06 10.90
CA VAL A 514 24.31 22.34 10.34
C VAL A 514 23.52 23.24 11.30
N PRO A 515 22.99 24.38 10.83
CA PRO A 515 22.15 25.25 11.64
C PRO A 515 20.92 24.53 12.21
N CYS A 516 20.56 24.79 13.44
CA CYS A 516 19.40 24.26 14.11
C CYS A 516 18.47 25.37 14.58
N GLN A 517 17.27 25.49 14.00
CA GLN A 517 16.30 26.52 14.38
C GLN A 517 15.45 26.10 15.59
N THR A 518 15.05 24.85 15.63
CA THR A 518 14.18 24.31 16.68
C THR A 518 14.73 22.97 17.16
N PRO A 519 15.05 22.84 18.46
CA PRO A 519 15.59 21.61 19.01
C PRO A 519 14.55 20.48 18.90
N TYR A 520 15.01 19.29 18.55
CA TYR A 520 14.19 18.10 18.60
C TYR A 520 14.08 17.62 20.05
N GLN A 521 12.85 17.45 20.53
CA GLN A 521 12.61 16.99 21.89
C GLN A 521 12.73 15.47 21.98
N MET A 522 13.78 14.98 22.63
CA MET A 522 13.95 13.55 22.88
C MET A 522 12.95 13.08 23.92
N ARG A 523 12.18 12.04 23.59
CA ARG A 523 11.21 11.46 24.50
C ARG A 523 11.89 10.59 25.53
N THR A 524 11.41 10.68 26.76
CA THR A 524 11.93 9.92 27.90
C THR A 524 11.13 8.65 28.20
N ALA A 525 9.92 8.53 27.65
CA ALA A 525 9.06 7.36 27.82
C ALA A 525 8.28 7.02 26.55
N PHE A 526 8.10 5.75 26.34
CA PHE A 526 7.16 5.12 25.41
C PHE A 526 6.30 4.12 26.19
N TYR A 527 5.52 3.31 25.46
CA TYR A 527 4.66 2.30 26.08
C TYR A 527 5.15 0.90 25.73
N ALA A 528 4.98 0.00 26.67
CA ALA A 528 5.15 -1.43 26.47
C ALA A 528 3.85 -2.15 26.79
N ILE A 529 3.40 -2.99 25.87
CA ILE A 529 2.18 -3.77 25.99
C ILE A 529 2.31 -4.86 27.06
N ASP A 530 1.21 -5.08 27.79
CA ASP A 530 0.96 -6.34 28.49
C ASP A 530 0.40 -7.35 27.48
N ILE A 531 1.28 -8.10 26.84
CA ILE A 531 0.92 -8.98 25.72
C ILE A 531 -0.02 -10.11 26.16
N ASP A 532 0.18 -10.68 27.34
CA ASP A 532 -0.63 -11.79 27.84
C ASP A 532 -2.05 -11.34 28.15
N LYS A 533 -2.19 -10.19 28.81
CA LYS A 533 -3.48 -9.58 29.07
C LYS A 533 -4.18 -9.17 27.77
N THR A 534 -3.46 -8.57 26.85
CA THR A 534 -4.01 -8.13 25.55
C THR A 534 -4.51 -9.31 24.72
N LEU A 535 -3.71 -10.37 24.57
CA LEU A 535 -4.14 -11.58 23.86
C LEU A 535 -5.31 -12.26 24.55
N SER A 536 -5.31 -12.33 25.88
CA SER A 536 -6.45 -12.85 26.63
C SER A 536 -7.73 -12.06 26.36
N GLN A 537 -7.63 -10.72 26.29
CA GLN A 537 -8.78 -9.88 25.96
C GLN A 537 -9.24 -10.07 24.50
N LEU A 538 -8.31 -10.11 23.52
CA LEU A 538 -8.66 -10.29 22.10
C LEU A 538 -9.35 -11.61 21.83
N LEU A 539 -8.92 -12.69 22.49
CA LEU A 539 -9.42 -14.06 22.29
C LEU A 539 -10.61 -14.42 23.19
N ARG A 540 -10.98 -13.54 24.14
CA ARG A 540 -12.13 -13.75 25.03
C ARG A 540 -13.42 -13.81 24.21
N GLU A 541 -14.27 -14.80 24.48
CA GLU A 541 -15.64 -14.96 23.97
C GLU A 541 -16.65 -14.01 24.60
#